data_62196b7bf4a7ce74aa5154bea76bc1ac
#
_entry.id   62196b7bf4a7ce74aa5154bea76bc1ac
#
_cell.length_a   1.000
_cell.length_b   1.000
_cell.length_c   1.000
_cell.angle_alpha   90.00
_cell.angle_beta   90.00
_cell.angle_gamma   90.00
#
_symmetry.space_group_name_H-M   'P 1'
#
loop_
_entity.id
_entity.type
_entity.pdbx_description
1 polymer ?
#
loop_
_entity_poly.entity_id
_entity_poly.type
_entity_poly.pdbx_seq_one_letter_code
_entity_poly.pdbx_strand_id
1 'polypeptide(L)'
;MAEFSEKRVHQQIRNFERAMDGFEADQPFSRYLTTFFKLNKQMGSSDRKAISRLCYNYFRLGTAAPQLSQQRRLVIAEFLCEQESPLVAVLEPAYADKLHLSIRDKINFLESEGFFKLEDLFPFTEHISEKVNLTAFLESQCIQPYLYIRVKRGKTNFVRAILDGSQIPYTTIGEQTIALTNGTSLQRFDALDGIIEVQDLSSQRTLAYMEPGENESWWDTCAASGGKSLLLMDACPTVNLLVSDIRMSILRNLDERFDRAGIKHYRKKIIDLSKDTFPLLGSEKFDGVLLDAPCTGSGTWGRTPEMIRQFRADKIAEFNALQKNIASHVVGHVKVGKPLIYITCSIFKAENEDVVSYIADHFSFEIARMDYLEGYTEMADSMFVARLIKK
;
A
#
# COMPACT_ATOMS: atom_id res chain seq x y z
N MET A 1 29.09 -22.42 0.52
CA MET A 1 27.63 -22.60 0.50
C MET A 1 27.25 -23.44 1.71
N ALA A 2 26.40 -22.92 2.62
CA ALA A 2 25.91 -23.73 3.73
C ALA A 2 25.10 -24.90 3.13
N GLU A 3 25.45 -26.13 3.51
CA GLU A 3 24.75 -27.35 3.11
C GLU A 3 23.31 -27.28 3.69
N PHE A 4 22.36 -26.84 2.87
CA PHE A 4 20.96 -26.77 3.28
C PHE A 4 20.43 -28.19 3.43
N SER A 5 20.02 -28.54 4.63
CA SER A 5 19.43 -29.86 4.88
C SER A 5 18.14 -30.03 4.08
N GLU A 6 18.13 -30.92 3.10
CA GLU A 6 16.95 -31.31 2.31
C GLU A 6 15.75 -31.64 3.20
N LYS A 7 15.97 -32.30 4.34
CA LYS A 7 14.95 -32.57 5.36
C LYS A 7 14.26 -31.29 5.87
N ARG A 8 15.04 -30.19 6.01
CA ARG A 8 14.48 -28.91 6.46
C ARG A 8 13.60 -28.28 5.40
N VAL A 9 14.01 -28.32 4.13
CA VAL A 9 13.21 -27.82 3.00
C VAL A 9 11.88 -28.56 2.94
N HIS A 10 11.87 -29.90 2.99
CA HIS A 10 10.65 -30.67 3.00
C HIS A 10 9.76 -30.39 4.24
N GLN A 11 10.35 -30.11 5.39
CA GLN A 11 9.57 -29.70 6.57
C GLN A 11 8.92 -28.32 6.38
N GLN A 12 9.64 -27.38 5.75
CA GLN A 12 9.08 -26.06 5.44
C GLN A 12 7.94 -26.14 4.43
N ILE A 13 8.03 -27.00 3.42
CA ILE A 13 6.95 -27.25 2.45
C ILE A 13 5.70 -27.80 3.17
N ARG A 14 5.84 -28.83 4.00
CA ARG A 14 4.69 -29.35 4.77
C ARG A 14 4.03 -28.30 5.66
N ASN A 15 4.82 -27.43 6.26
CA ASN A 15 4.29 -26.34 7.09
C ASN A 15 3.62 -25.24 6.26
N PHE A 16 4.17 -24.95 5.07
CA PHE A 16 3.55 -24.07 4.08
C PHE A 16 2.19 -24.62 3.65
N GLU A 17 2.12 -25.89 3.23
CA GLU A 17 0.86 -26.55 2.82
C GLU A 17 -0.19 -26.44 3.95
N ARG A 18 0.18 -26.79 5.18
CA ARG A 18 -0.71 -26.65 6.34
C ARG A 18 -1.19 -25.22 6.59
N ALA A 19 -0.33 -24.21 6.35
CA ALA A 19 -0.72 -22.82 6.49
C ALA A 19 -1.65 -22.37 5.37
N MET A 20 -1.45 -22.86 4.15
CA MET A 20 -2.30 -22.53 3.01
C MET A 20 -3.66 -23.23 3.08
N ASP A 21 -3.69 -24.51 3.46
CA ASP A 21 -4.93 -25.30 3.56
C ASP A 21 -5.87 -24.80 4.68
N GLY A 22 -5.30 -24.24 5.75
CA GLY A 22 -6.09 -23.71 6.87
C GLY A 22 -6.50 -22.24 6.71
N PHE A 23 -6.15 -21.58 5.60
CA PHE A 23 -6.49 -20.17 5.39
C PHE A 23 -7.85 -20.04 4.68
N GLU A 24 -8.78 -19.40 5.37
CA GLU A 24 -10.05 -18.94 4.81
C GLU A 24 -9.97 -17.43 4.52
N ALA A 25 -10.56 -17.00 3.40
CA ALA A 25 -10.47 -15.61 2.90
C ALA A 25 -11.40 -14.62 3.65
N ASP A 26 -11.72 -14.88 4.89
CA ASP A 26 -12.60 -14.08 5.77
C ASP A 26 -11.84 -13.02 6.58
N GLN A 27 -10.50 -13.07 6.57
CA GLN A 27 -9.63 -12.20 7.32
C GLN A 27 -8.32 -11.92 6.57
N PRO A 28 -7.58 -10.82 6.90
CA PRO A 28 -6.24 -10.60 6.36
C PRO A 28 -5.29 -11.77 6.67
N PHE A 29 -4.51 -12.19 5.68
CA PHE A 29 -3.59 -13.33 5.83
C PHE A 29 -2.57 -13.13 6.97
N SER A 30 -2.09 -11.91 7.18
CA SER A 30 -1.20 -11.55 8.28
C SER A 30 -1.79 -11.88 9.67
N ARG A 31 -3.10 -11.64 9.85
CA ARG A 31 -3.82 -11.95 11.09
C ARG A 31 -3.96 -13.47 11.26
N TYR A 32 -4.31 -14.16 10.19
CA TYR A 32 -4.37 -15.62 10.18
C TYR A 32 -3.01 -16.22 10.55
N LEU A 33 -1.90 -15.80 9.90
CA LEU A 33 -0.55 -16.29 10.21
C LEU A 33 -0.17 -16.05 11.67
N THR A 34 -0.55 -14.92 12.25
CA THR A 34 -0.31 -14.64 13.67
C THR A 34 -0.98 -15.70 14.55
N THR A 35 -2.23 -16.07 14.25
CA THR A 35 -2.98 -17.13 14.96
C THR A 35 -2.38 -18.51 14.69
N PHE A 36 -2.07 -18.81 13.44
CA PHE A 36 -1.42 -20.06 13.04
C PHE A 36 -0.12 -20.32 13.82
N PHE A 37 0.75 -19.30 13.94
CA PHE A 37 2.00 -19.43 14.70
C PHE A 37 1.79 -19.53 16.22
N LYS A 38 0.75 -18.90 16.77
CA LYS A 38 0.38 -19.08 18.19
C LYS A 38 -0.05 -20.51 18.51
N LEU A 39 -0.73 -21.17 17.58
CA LEU A 39 -1.15 -22.56 17.71
C LEU A 39 -0.01 -23.55 17.44
N ASN A 40 1.03 -23.16 16.71
CA ASN A 40 2.18 -23.98 16.33
C ASN A 40 3.46 -23.50 17.04
N LYS A 41 3.47 -23.50 18.38
CA LYS A 41 4.56 -22.95 19.22
C LYS A 41 5.90 -23.65 19.03
N GLN A 42 5.91 -24.89 18.53
CA GLN A 42 7.11 -25.67 18.21
C GLN A 42 7.92 -25.08 17.04
N MET A 43 7.33 -24.17 16.23
CA MET A 43 8.02 -23.50 15.15
C MET A 43 8.92 -22.38 15.70
N GLY A 44 10.22 -22.47 15.45
CA GLY A 44 11.19 -21.43 15.78
C GLY A 44 11.01 -20.16 14.94
N SER A 45 11.67 -19.07 15.33
CA SER A 45 11.57 -17.77 14.64
C SER A 45 12.01 -17.87 13.16
N SER A 46 13.06 -18.64 12.88
CA SER A 46 13.56 -18.88 11.51
C SER A 46 12.53 -19.61 10.65
N ASP A 47 11.84 -20.63 11.19
CA ASP A 47 10.84 -21.38 10.45
C ASP A 47 9.59 -20.52 10.19
N ARG A 48 9.16 -19.72 11.17
CA ARG A 48 8.04 -18.77 11.00
C ARG A 48 8.32 -17.76 9.88
N LYS A 49 9.56 -17.22 9.83
CA LYS A 49 9.98 -16.32 8.75
C LYS A 49 9.96 -17.02 7.39
N ALA A 50 10.50 -18.25 7.31
CA ALA A 50 10.50 -19.02 6.08
C ALA A 50 9.08 -19.33 5.60
N ILE A 51 8.18 -19.79 6.48
CA ILE A 51 6.78 -20.10 6.12
C ILE A 51 6.05 -18.81 5.66
N SER A 52 6.21 -17.70 6.38
CA SER A 52 5.61 -16.42 5.95
C SER A 52 6.08 -16.05 4.56
N ARG A 53 7.39 -16.10 4.29
CA ARG A 53 7.97 -15.81 2.97
C ARG A 53 7.37 -16.71 1.89
N LEU A 54 7.37 -18.03 2.10
CA LEU A 54 6.83 -19.00 1.15
C LEU A 54 5.36 -18.72 0.80
N CYS A 55 4.53 -18.41 1.82
CA CYS A 55 3.12 -18.09 1.61
C CYS A 55 2.94 -16.77 0.82
N TYR A 56 3.64 -15.70 1.21
CA TYR A 56 3.54 -14.44 0.50
C TYR A 56 4.06 -14.54 -0.94
N ASN A 57 5.19 -15.22 -1.17
CA ASN A 57 5.70 -15.45 -2.52
C ASN A 57 4.71 -16.28 -3.35
N TYR A 58 4.10 -17.30 -2.76
CA TYR A 58 3.08 -18.10 -3.44
C TYR A 58 1.84 -17.27 -3.83
N PHE A 59 1.40 -16.34 -3.00
CA PHE A 59 0.32 -15.42 -3.34
C PHE A 59 0.71 -14.45 -4.48
N ARG A 60 1.98 -14.01 -4.52
CA ARG A 60 2.49 -13.15 -5.62
C ARG A 60 2.39 -13.79 -6.99
N LEU A 61 2.42 -15.11 -7.05
CA LEU A 61 2.19 -15.83 -8.30
C LEU A 61 0.76 -15.66 -8.85
N GLY A 62 -0.16 -15.10 -8.06
CA GLY A 62 -1.52 -14.83 -8.48
C GLY A 62 -2.20 -16.05 -9.09
N THR A 63 -2.74 -15.89 -10.31
CA THR A 63 -3.39 -16.97 -11.07
C THR A 63 -2.48 -17.68 -12.06
N ALA A 64 -1.20 -17.25 -12.19
CA ALA A 64 -0.28 -17.83 -13.16
C ALA A 64 -0.04 -19.34 -12.96
N ALA A 65 0.17 -20.04 -14.08
CA ALA A 65 0.46 -21.47 -14.13
C ALA A 65 -0.54 -22.36 -13.35
N PRO A 66 -1.87 -22.22 -13.57
CA PRO A 66 -2.90 -22.93 -12.79
C PRO A 66 -2.89 -24.44 -13.01
N GLN A 67 -2.32 -24.89 -14.11
CA GLN A 67 -2.19 -26.32 -14.49
C GLN A 67 -1.13 -27.07 -13.67
N LEU A 68 -0.27 -26.36 -12.95
CA LEU A 68 0.82 -26.96 -12.17
C LEU A 68 0.39 -27.31 -10.76
N SER A 69 1.05 -28.31 -10.14
CA SER A 69 0.85 -28.65 -8.74
C SER A 69 1.19 -27.49 -7.80
N GLN A 70 0.61 -27.47 -6.59
CA GLN A 70 0.91 -26.45 -5.58
C GLN A 70 2.41 -26.34 -5.29
N GLN A 71 3.10 -27.47 -5.18
CA GLN A 71 4.55 -27.49 -4.94
C GLN A 71 5.33 -26.90 -6.13
N ARG A 72 4.96 -27.22 -7.37
CA ARG A 72 5.63 -26.66 -8.55
C ARG A 72 5.40 -25.14 -8.65
N ARG A 73 4.19 -24.69 -8.38
CA ARG A 73 3.87 -23.27 -8.30
C ARG A 73 4.64 -22.56 -7.19
N LEU A 74 4.87 -23.20 -6.05
CA LEU A 74 5.70 -22.64 -4.98
C LEU A 74 7.15 -22.48 -5.42
N VAL A 75 7.72 -23.45 -6.16
CA VAL A 75 9.07 -23.32 -6.73
C VAL A 75 9.18 -22.12 -7.67
N ILE A 76 8.20 -21.93 -8.56
CA ILE A 76 8.14 -20.81 -9.50
C ILE A 76 8.03 -19.48 -8.73
N ALA A 77 7.18 -19.41 -7.72
CA ALA A 77 7.03 -18.23 -6.88
C ALA A 77 8.33 -17.84 -6.17
N GLU A 78 9.01 -18.81 -5.56
CA GLU A 78 10.32 -18.60 -4.93
C GLU A 78 11.39 -18.22 -5.97
N PHE A 79 11.38 -18.83 -7.14
CA PHE A 79 12.32 -18.48 -8.23
C PHE A 79 12.14 -17.03 -8.68
N LEU A 80 10.90 -16.56 -8.85
CA LEU A 80 10.62 -15.18 -9.24
C LEU A 80 10.99 -14.18 -8.15
N CYS A 81 10.63 -14.46 -6.89
CA CYS A 81 10.67 -13.47 -5.81
C CYS A 81 12.03 -13.39 -5.10
N GLU A 82 12.86 -14.43 -5.15
CA GLU A 82 14.08 -14.53 -4.34
C GLU A 82 15.36 -14.54 -5.21
N GLN A 83 16.44 -13.99 -4.67
CA GLN A 83 17.79 -14.08 -5.27
C GLN A 83 18.53 -15.34 -4.80
N GLU A 84 18.11 -15.89 -3.66
CA GLU A 84 18.61 -17.14 -3.09
C GLU A 84 17.44 -17.92 -2.49
N SER A 85 17.28 -19.17 -2.86
CA SER A 85 16.24 -20.04 -2.30
C SER A 85 16.73 -21.47 -2.13
N PRO A 86 16.87 -21.94 -0.88
CA PRO A 86 17.15 -23.35 -0.60
C PRO A 86 16.10 -24.28 -1.18
N LEU A 87 14.85 -23.86 -1.24
CA LEU A 87 13.73 -24.61 -1.80
C LEU A 87 13.95 -24.85 -3.30
N VAL A 88 14.29 -23.79 -4.05
CA VAL A 88 14.56 -23.91 -5.48
C VAL A 88 15.80 -24.78 -5.72
N ALA A 89 16.86 -24.62 -4.93
CA ALA A 89 18.09 -25.39 -5.08
C ALA A 89 17.88 -26.90 -4.85
N VAL A 90 16.96 -27.28 -3.96
CA VAL A 90 16.66 -28.69 -3.66
C VAL A 90 15.68 -29.27 -4.65
N LEU A 91 14.58 -28.56 -4.99
CA LEU A 91 13.49 -29.12 -5.78
C LEU A 91 13.68 -28.93 -7.30
N GLU A 92 14.42 -27.91 -7.70
CA GLU A 92 14.63 -27.56 -9.11
C GLU A 92 16.05 -26.99 -9.33
N PRO A 93 17.09 -27.84 -9.23
CA PRO A 93 18.49 -27.38 -9.37
C PRO A 93 18.76 -26.63 -10.68
N ALA A 94 18.04 -26.94 -11.76
CA ALA A 94 18.16 -26.26 -13.04
C ALA A 94 17.79 -24.74 -13.00
N TYR A 95 17.00 -24.34 -11.99
CA TYR A 95 16.62 -22.93 -11.76
C TYR A 95 17.57 -22.25 -10.79
N ALA A 96 18.27 -23.01 -9.94
CA ALA A 96 19.13 -22.46 -8.90
C ALA A 96 20.21 -21.51 -9.44
N ASP A 97 20.84 -21.89 -10.56
CA ASP A 97 21.89 -21.09 -11.23
C ASP A 97 21.36 -19.79 -11.84
N LYS A 98 20.03 -19.64 -11.94
CA LYS A 98 19.35 -18.48 -12.52
C LYS A 98 18.69 -17.58 -11.47
N LEU A 99 18.76 -17.92 -10.18
CA LEU A 99 18.17 -17.12 -9.10
C LEU A 99 18.71 -15.69 -9.04
N HIS A 100 19.97 -15.48 -9.44
CA HIS A 100 20.63 -14.17 -9.45
C HIS A 100 20.21 -13.26 -10.62
N LEU A 101 19.47 -13.78 -11.60
CA LEU A 101 19.01 -13.01 -12.76
C LEU A 101 18.06 -11.87 -12.33
N SER A 102 17.91 -10.87 -13.21
CA SER A 102 16.90 -9.83 -13.04
C SER A 102 15.49 -10.43 -13.10
N ILE A 103 14.50 -9.74 -12.51
CA ILE A 103 13.10 -10.22 -12.58
C ILE A 103 12.63 -10.39 -14.02
N ARG A 104 13.02 -9.48 -14.91
CA ARG A 104 12.73 -9.55 -16.35
C ARG A 104 13.30 -10.83 -16.98
N ASP A 105 14.54 -11.15 -16.70
CA ASP A 105 15.19 -12.35 -17.27
C ASP A 105 14.58 -13.63 -16.71
N LYS A 106 14.20 -13.65 -15.43
CA LYS A 106 13.47 -14.79 -14.83
C LYS A 106 12.11 -15.01 -15.49
N ILE A 107 11.38 -13.93 -15.75
CA ILE A 107 10.09 -13.98 -16.44
C ILE A 107 10.28 -14.52 -17.84
N ASN A 108 11.19 -13.95 -18.64
CA ASN A 108 11.50 -14.41 -19.99
C ASN A 108 11.88 -15.90 -20.03
N PHE A 109 12.66 -16.35 -19.05
CA PHE A 109 13.02 -17.76 -18.91
C PHE A 109 11.77 -18.62 -18.67
N LEU A 110 10.89 -18.27 -17.73
CA LEU A 110 9.66 -19.05 -17.47
C LEU A 110 8.68 -19.03 -18.64
N GLU A 111 8.58 -17.93 -19.37
CA GLU A 111 7.74 -17.83 -20.57
C GLU A 111 8.28 -18.73 -21.70
N SER A 112 9.62 -18.85 -21.83
CA SER A 112 10.23 -19.75 -22.80
C SER A 112 9.96 -21.24 -22.52
N GLU A 113 9.67 -21.59 -21.25
CA GLU A 113 9.24 -22.94 -20.84
C GLU A 113 7.77 -23.26 -21.26
N GLY A 114 7.00 -22.26 -21.68
CA GLY A 114 5.66 -22.41 -22.30
C GLY A 114 4.49 -22.63 -21.35
N PHE A 115 4.70 -22.57 -20.03
CA PHE A 115 3.63 -22.79 -19.03
C PHE A 115 3.30 -21.56 -18.20
N PHE A 116 4.01 -20.45 -18.37
CA PHE A 116 3.89 -19.22 -17.59
C PHE A 116 3.66 -18.03 -18.53
N LYS A 117 2.86 -17.07 -18.11
CA LYS A 117 2.70 -15.74 -18.73
C LYS A 117 2.66 -14.69 -17.68
N LEU A 118 3.33 -13.56 -17.94
CA LEU A 118 3.41 -12.45 -16.97
C LEU A 118 2.03 -11.89 -16.62
N GLU A 119 1.13 -11.74 -17.61
CA GLU A 119 -0.21 -11.19 -17.41
C GLU A 119 -1.06 -12.03 -16.45
N ASP A 120 -0.80 -13.34 -16.36
CA ASP A 120 -1.54 -14.25 -15.49
C ASP A 120 -1.21 -14.03 -13.99
N LEU A 121 -0.18 -13.24 -13.65
CA LEU A 121 0.07 -12.83 -12.27
C LEU A 121 -1.06 -11.99 -11.69
N PHE A 122 -1.73 -11.19 -12.56
CA PHE A 122 -2.74 -10.23 -12.13
C PHE A 122 -3.96 -10.30 -13.06
N PRO A 123 -5.03 -10.99 -12.68
CA PRO A 123 -6.15 -11.32 -13.59
C PRO A 123 -7.13 -10.16 -13.85
N PHE A 124 -6.73 -8.90 -13.59
CA PHE A 124 -7.56 -7.70 -13.72
C PHE A 124 -6.89 -6.66 -14.64
N THR A 125 -6.04 -7.09 -15.55
CA THR A 125 -5.23 -6.20 -16.40
C THR A 125 -6.08 -5.30 -17.29
N GLU A 126 -7.26 -5.75 -17.73
CA GLU A 126 -8.21 -4.97 -18.54
C GLU A 126 -8.84 -3.79 -17.81
N HIS A 127 -8.77 -3.76 -16.47
CA HIS A 127 -9.29 -2.68 -15.65
C HIS A 127 -8.22 -1.62 -15.30
N ILE A 128 -6.94 -1.95 -15.51
CA ILE A 128 -5.82 -1.05 -15.22
C ILE A 128 -5.87 0.14 -16.17
N SER A 129 -5.56 1.34 -15.68
CA SER A 129 -5.44 2.53 -16.50
C SER A 129 -4.33 2.38 -17.55
N GLU A 130 -4.58 2.86 -18.77
CA GLU A 130 -3.58 2.91 -19.84
C GLU A 130 -2.36 3.79 -19.50
N LYS A 131 -2.48 4.66 -18.49
CA LYS A 131 -1.36 5.49 -17.98
C LYS A 131 -0.39 4.71 -17.09
N VAL A 132 -0.75 3.53 -16.62
CA VAL A 132 0.12 2.64 -15.84
C VAL A 132 0.97 1.81 -16.79
N ASN A 133 2.29 1.78 -16.60
CA ASN A 133 3.13 0.84 -17.32
C ASN A 133 2.85 -0.58 -16.85
N LEU A 134 2.00 -1.29 -17.58
CA LEU A 134 1.51 -2.62 -17.20
C LEU A 134 2.65 -3.60 -16.91
N THR A 135 3.64 -3.68 -17.78
CA THR A 135 4.76 -4.62 -17.62
C THR A 135 5.55 -4.33 -16.35
N ALA A 136 5.93 -3.07 -16.10
CA ALA A 136 6.66 -2.68 -14.91
C ALA A 136 5.83 -2.91 -13.63
N PHE A 137 4.52 -2.64 -13.69
CA PHE A 137 3.61 -2.93 -12.58
C PHE A 137 3.54 -4.43 -12.27
N LEU A 138 3.39 -5.29 -13.29
CA LEU A 138 3.31 -6.74 -13.12
C LEU A 138 4.62 -7.31 -12.57
N GLU A 139 5.76 -6.86 -13.07
CA GLU A 139 7.09 -7.24 -12.55
C GLU A 139 7.24 -6.90 -11.07
N SER A 140 6.74 -5.73 -10.66
CA SER A 140 6.79 -5.29 -9.26
C SER A 140 6.00 -6.19 -8.32
N GLN A 141 4.96 -6.91 -8.82
CA GLN A 141 4.21 -7.84 -7.97
C GLN A 141 5.07 -8.99 -7.45
N CYS A 142 6.16 -9.34 -8.12
CA CYS A 142 7.13 -10.34 -7.67
C CYS A 142 8.11 -9.80 -6.63
N ILE A 143 8.08 -8.51 -6.31
CA ILE A 143 9.06 -7.88 -5.44
C ILE A 143 8.38 -7.44 -4.13
N GLN A 144 9.01 -7.73 -2.98
CA GLN A 144 8.53 -7.25 -1.69
C GLN A 144 8.77 -5.74 -1.56
N PRO A 145 7.72 -4.90 -1.37
CA PRO A 145 7.90 -3.47 -1.18
C PRO A 145 8.72 -3.14 0.07
N TYR A 146 9.47 -2.04 0.02
CA TYR A 146 10.19 -1.51 1.17
C TYR A 146 9.24 -1.00 2.27
N LEU A 147 9.76 -0.97 3.50
CA LEU A 147 9.17 -0.19 4.57
C LEU A 147 9.66 1.26 4.43
N TYR A 148 8.76 2.16 4.06
CA TYR A 148 9.07 3.58 3.98
C TYR A 148 8.72 4.30 5.28
N ILE A 149 9.62 5.18 5.71
CA ILE A 149 9.36 6.11 6.81
C ILE A 149 9.52 7.55 6.33
N ARG A 150 8.62 8.41 6.81
CA ARG A 150 8.75 9.84 6.69
C ARG A 150 9.36 10.38 7.99
N VAL A 151 10.38 11.20 7.85
CA VAL A 151 11.11 11.79 8.96
C VAL A 151 10.67 13.24 9.13
N LYS A 152 10.44 13.68 10.37
CA LYS A 152 10.14 15.08 10.70
C LYS A 152 11.25 16.01 10.18
N ARG A 153 10.86 17.17 9.63
CA ARG A 153 11.78 18.15 9.04
C ARG A 153 12.96 18.44 9.99
N GLY A 154 14.19 18.40 9.44
CA GLY A 154 15.44 18.66 10.17
C GLY A 154 15.91 17.52 11.08
N LYS A 155 15.23 16.36 11.11
CA LYS A 155 15.59 15.22 11.98
C LYS A 155 16.24 14.05 11.22
N THR A 156 16.42 14.14 9.92
CA THR A 156 16.92 13.04 9.10
C THR A 156 18.31 12.55 9.54
N ASN A 157 19.24 13.46 9.83
CA ASN A 157 20.58 13.07 10.31
C ASN A 157 20.53 12.37 11.68
N PHE A 158 19.62 12.78 12.56
CA PHE A 158 19.40 12.11 13.85
C PHE A 158 18.90 10.68 13.66
N VAL A 159 17.90 10.48 12.79
CA VAL A 159 17.37 9.15 12.47
C VAL A 159 18.44 8.26 11.84
N ARG A 160 19.22 8.80 10.89
CA ARG A 160 20.34 8.08 10.26
C ARG A 160 21.38 7.63 11.28
N ALA A 161 21.79 8.49 12.23
CA ALA A 161 22.73 8.13 13.27
C ALA A 161 22.26 6.94 14.13
N ILE A 162 20.94 6.85 14.42
CA ILE A 162 20.35 5.72 15.16
C ILE A 162 20.41 4.44 14.31
N LEU A 163 20.06 4.54 13.01
CA LEU A 163 20.07 3.38 12.11
C LEU A 163 21.50 2.86 11.89
N ASP A 164 22.48 3.77 11.66
CA ASP A 164 23.90 3.46 11.51
C ASP A 164 24.45 2.79 12.77
N GLY A 165 24.22 3.37 13.95
CA GLY A 165 24.64 2.83 15.24
C GLY A 165 24.04 1.45 15.53
N SER A 166 22.91 1.13 14.91
CA SER A 166 22.22 -0.17 15.04
C SER A 166 22.49 -1.11 13.89
N GLN A 167 23.35 -0.72 12.95
CA GLN A 167 23.70 -1.49 11.74
C GLN A 167 22.48 -1.90 10.89
N ILE A 168 21.47 -1.02 10.83
CA ILE A 168 20.26 -1.24 10.01
C ILE A 168 20.53 -0.63 8.63
N PRO A 169 20.53 -1.44 7.55
CA PRO A 169 20.69 -0.91 6.20
C PRO A 169 19.47 -0.07 5.79
N TYR A 170 19.71 1.06 5.15
CA TYR A 170 18.67 1.95 4.65
C TYR A 170 19.12 2.68 3.38
N THR A 171 18.14 3.22 2.65
CA THR A 171 18.36 4.15 1.54
C THR A 171 17.61 5.45 1.82
N THR A 172 18.28 6.59 1.68
CA THR A 172 17.64 7.91 1.83
C THR A 172 17.08 8.35 0.47
N ILE A 173 15.82 8.74 0.45
CA ILE A 173 15.11 9.25 -0.74
C ILE A 173 14.68 10.70 -0.46
N GLY A 174 15.41 11.65 -1.05
CA GLY A 174 15.20 13.06 -0.73
C GLY A 174 15.54 13.41 0.72
N GLU A 175 14.94 14.50 1.23
CA GLU A 175 15.32 15.05 2.54
C GLU A 175 14.65 14.37 3.75
N GLN A 176 13.45 13.83 3.58
CA GLN A 176 12.62 13.38 4.70
C GLN A 176 12.18 11.91 4.58
N THR A 177 12.60 11.20 3.54
CA THR A 177 12.17 9.82 3.29
C THR A 177 13.32 8.85 3.41
N ILE A 178 13.10 7.76 4.15
CA ILE A 178 14.04 6.65 4.27
C ILE A 178 13.31 5.35 3.90
N ALA A 179 13.94 4.56 3.03
CA ALA A 179 13.52 3.20 2.70
C ALA A 179 14.30 2.19 3.52
N LEU A 180 13.60 1.22 4.08
CA LEU A 180 14.12 0.14 4.92
C LEU A 180 13.63 -1.20 4.38
N THR A 181 14.36 -2.26 4.67
CA THR A 181 13.88 -3.61 4.39
C THR A 181 12.57 -3.87 5.12
N ASN A 182 11.61 -4.48 4.42
CA ASN A 182 10.33 -4.85 5.04
C ASN A 182 10.55 -5.72 6.30
N GLY A 183 9.76 -5.46 7.34
CA GLY A 183 9.88 -6.15 8.63
C GLY A 183 10.96 -5.58 9.55
N THR A 184 11.63 -4.47 9.19
CA THR A 184 12.51 -3.75 10.12
C THR A 184 11.71 -3.27 11.33
N SER A 185 12.12 -3.70 12.54
CA SER A 185 11.45 -3.31 13.80
C SER A 185 11.97 -1.95 14.27
N LEU A 186 11.15 -0.92 14.13
CA LEU A 186 11.46 0.44 14.56
C LEU A 186 10.95 0.75 15.98
N GLN A 187 9.96 -0.02 16.47
CA GLN A 187 9.34 0.18 17.79
C GLN A 187 10.30 -0.02 18.96
N ARG A 188 11.47 -0.61 18.73
CA ARG A 188 12.52 -0.78 19.72
C ARG A 188 13.35 0.50 19.99
N PHE A 189 13.08 1.56 19.25
CA PHE A 189 13.81 2.83 19.35
C PHE A 189 12.88 3.93 19.86
N ASP A 190 12.73 4.05 21.16
CA ASP A 190 11.90 5.09 21.81
C ASP A 190 12.29 6.50 21.35
N ALA A 191 13.58 6.71 21.01
CA ALA A 191 14.08 7.98 20.50
C ALA A 191 13.52 8.39 19.14
N LEU A 192 12.87 7.47 18.40
CA LEU A 192 12.23 7.74 17.13
C LEU A 192 10.74 8.08 17.27
N ASP A 193 10.15 7.91 18.44
CA ASP A 193 8.75 8.22 18.68
C ASP A 193 8.44 9.70 18.42
N GLY A 194 7.39 9.98 17.67
CA GLY A 194 7.02 11.32 17.23
C GLY A 194 8.00 12.01 16.26
N ILE A 195 9.09 11.33 15.85
CA ILE A 195 10.08 11.85 14.90
C ILE A 195 9.90 11.21 13.53
N ILE A 196 9.45 9.96 13.48
CA ILE A 196 9.19 9.23 12.25
C ILE A 196 7.73 8.81 12.14
N GLU A 197 7.24 8.74 10.91
CA GLU A 197 5.96 8.14 10.55
C GLU A 197 6.18 7.01 9.54
N VAL A 198 5.64 5.83 9.82
CA VAL A 198 5.58 4.77 8.81
C VAL A 198 4.53 5.19 7.78
N GLN A 199 4.99 5.57 6.61
CA GLN A 199 4.14 6.06 5.52
C GLN A 199 4.79 5.70 4.18
N ASP A 200 4.02 5.06 3.30
CA ASP A 200 4.50 4.69 1.97
C ASP A 200 4.96 5.91 1.15
N LEU A 201 5.93 5.69 0.26
CA LEU A 201 6.54 6.74 -0.57
C LEU A 201 5.50 7.49 -1.41
N SER A 202 4.60 6.76 -2.08
CA SER A 202 3.55 7.38 -2.90
C SER A 202 2.57 8.18 -2.05
N SER A 203 2.24 7.70 -0.85
CA SER A 203 1.42 8.46 0.09
C SER A 203 2.10 9.77 0.52
N GLN A 204 3.43 9.77 0.74
CA GLN A 204 4.19 11.00 1.04
C GLN A 204 4.17 11.99 -0.13
N ARG A 205 4.27 11.50 -1.37
CA ARG A 205 4.27 12.31 -2.59
C ARG A 205 2.95 13.02 -2.88
N THR A 206 1.85 12.60 -2.28
CA THR A 206 0.55 13.29 -2.41
C THR A 206 0.61 14.74 -1.91
N LEU A 207 1.56 15.09 -1.04
CA LEU A 207 1.74 16.46 -0.55
C LEU A 207 1.94 17.49 -1.69
N ALA A 208 2.61 17.10 -2.77
CA ALA A 208 2.86 18.00 -3.92
C ALA A 208 1.59 18.45 -4.65
N TYR A 209 0.43 17.91 -4.30
CA TYR A 209 -0.88 18.27 -4.84
C TYR A 209 -1.71 19.11 -3.86
N MET A 210 -1.36 19.12 -2.58
CA MET A 210 -2.13 19.79 -1.53
C MET A 210 -1.89 21.30 -1.53
N GLU A 211 -0.63 21.74 -1.48
CA GLU A 211 -0.21 23.17 -1.48
C GLU A 211 -0.99 24.00 -0.45
N PRO A 212 -0.96 23.66 0.86
CA PRO A 212 -1.71 24.39 1.87
C PRO A 212 -1.13 25.78 2.13
N GLY A 213 -2.01 26.78 2.22
CA GLY A 213 -1.68 28.13 2.68
C GLY A 213 -1.78 28.27 4.21
N GLU A 214 -1.08 29.29 4.75
CA GLU A 214 -1.14 29.60 6.18
C GLU A 214 -2.58 29.97 6.61
N ASN A 215 -3.00 29.44 7.77
CA ASN A 215 -4.30 29.66 8.40
C ASN A 215 -5.52 29.23 7.55
N GLU A 216 -5.31 28.49 6.45
CA GLU A 216 -6.39 27.91 5.67
C GLU A 216 -7.16 26.86 6.47
N SER A 217 -8.44 26.71 6.16
CA SER A 217 -9.26 25.62 6.69
C SER A 217 -9.25 24.44 5.73
N TRP A 218 -8.86 23.26 6.23
CA TRP A 218 -8.78 22.03 5.45
C TRP A 218 -9.64 20.94 6.06
N TRP A 219 -10.24 20.12 5.22
CA TRP A 219 -10.99 18.95 5.64
C TRP A 219 -10.42 17.68 5.02
N ASP A 220 -9.91 16.78 5.88
CA ASP A 220 -9.57 15.40 5.51
C ASP A 220 -10.81 14.52 5.74
N THR A 221 -11.44 14.14 4.65
CA THR A 221 -12.80 13.56 4.66
C THR A 221 -12.80 12.09 5.07
N CYS A 222 -11.75 11.34 4.71
CA CYS A 222 -11.56 9.91 5.01
C CYS A 222 -10.20 9.72 5.71
N ALA A 223 -10.01 10.41 6.84
CA ALA A 223 -8.71 10.56 7.46
C ALA A 223 -8.06 9.24 7.92
N ALA A 224 -8.84 8.20 8.13
CA ALA A 224 -8.38 6.93 8.68
C ALA A 224 -7.52 7.16 9.94
N SER A 225 -6.27 6.65 9.97
CA SER A 225 -5.33 6.87 11.08
C SER A 225 -4.51 8.17 10.97
N GLY A 226 -4.87 9.08 10.05
CA GLY A 226 -4.31 10.44 9.96
C GLY A 226 -3.01 10.58 9.17
N GLY A 227 -2.62 9.62 8.33
CA GLY A 227 -1.34 9.67 7.61
C GLY A 227 -1.19 10.89 6.70
N LYS A 228 -2.22 11.24 5.93
CA LYS A 228 -2.25 12.42 5.05
C LYS A 228 -2.49 13.72 5.82
N SER A 229 -3.30 13.66 6.87
CA SER A 229 -3.48 14.78 7.80
C SER A 229 -2.17 15.18 8.49
N LEU A 230 -1.37 14.21 8.97
CA LEU A 230 -0.05 14.45 9.53
C LEU A 230 0.90 15.06 8.50
N LEU A 231 0.86 14.57 7.27
CA LEU A 231 1.66 15.10 6.16
C LEU A 231 1.33 16.57 5.88
N LEU A 232 0.03 16.91 5.85
CA LEU A 232 -0.48 18.27 5.67
C LEU A 232 -0.03 19.20 6.81
N MET A 233 -0.18 18.75 8.06
CA MET A 233 0.18 19.55 9.25
C MET A 233 1.70 19.74 9.40
N ASP A 234 2.51 18.76 8.98
CA ASP A 234 3.97 18.92 8.94
C ASP A 234 4.42 19.95 7.89
N ALA A 235 3.68 20.04 6.77
CA ALA A 235 3.97 21.00 5.71
C ALA A 235 3.52 22.44 6.09
N CYS A 236 2.35 22.56 6.73
CA CYS A 236 1.79 23.85 7.15
C CYS A 236 1.10 23.70 8.53
N PRO A 237 1.83 23.93 9.64
CA PRO A 237 1.32 23.76 11.00
C PRO A 237 0.19 24.71 11.40
N THR A 238 -0.02 25.79 10.64
CA THR A 238 -1.07 26.80 10.91
C THR A 238 -2.43 26.46 10.30
N VAL A 239 -2.55 25.32 9.59
CA VAL A 239 -3.81 24.89 9.00
C VAL A 239 -4.84 24.58 10.08
N ASN A 240 -6.06 25.08 9.87
CA ASN A 240 -7.24 24.74 10.68
C ASN A 240 -7.87 23.44 10.16
N LEU A 241 -7.48 22.31 10.73
CA LEU A 241 -7.82 20.99 10.21
C LEU A 241 -9.13 20.44 10.83
N LEU A 242 -10.03 19.97 9.97
CA LEU A 242 -11.09 19.04 10.31
C LEU A 242 -10.72 17.66 9.77
N VAL A 243 -10.79 16.64 10.61
CA VAL A 243 -10.67 15.24 10.20
C VAL A 243 -11.98 14.50 10.39
N SER A 244 -12.33 13.61 9.47
CA SER A 244 -13.49 12.73 9.63
C SER A 244 -13.22 11.32 9.10
N ASP A 245 -13.91 10.35 9.68
CA ASP A 245 -14.00 8.96 9.21
C ASP A 245 -15.32 8.37 9.74
N ILE A 246 -15.85 7.37 9.08
CA ILE A 246 -17.05 6.66 9.54
C ILE A 246 -16.77 5.80 10.79
N ARG A 247 -15.52 5.39 11.01
CA ARG A 247 -15.09 4.45 12.06
C ARG A 247 -14.47 5.18 13.25
N MET A 248 -15.20 5.25 14.35
CA MET A 248 -14.68 5.81 15.61
C MET A 248 -13.37 5.16 16.08
N SER A 249 -13.22 3.84 15.90
CA SER A 249 -12.01 3.13 16.36
C SER A 249 -10.76 3.61 15.64
N ILE A 250 -10.84 3.93 14.35
CA ILE A 250 -9.69 4.41 13.59
C ILE A 250 -9.34 5.85 13.94
N LEU A 251 -10.35 6.67 14.27
CA LEU A 251 -10.13 8.04 14.74
C LEU A 251 -9.46 8.09 16.14
N ARG A 252 -9.61 7.05 16.97
CA ARG A 252 -8.82 6.92 18.20
C ARG A 252 -7.34 6.69 17.90
N ASN A 253 -7.02 5.85 16.92
CA ASN A 253 -5.63 5.66 16.48
C ASN A 253 -5.04 6.96 15.90
N LEU A 254 -5.87 7.77 15.22
CA LEU A 254 -5.48 9.10 14.75
C LEU A 254 -5.14 10.02 15.94
N ASP A 255 -5.96 10.05 16.99
CA ASP A 255 -5.69 10.86 18.19
C ASP A 255 -4.34 10.51 18.81
N GLU A 256 -4.05 9.21 18.97
CA GLU A 256 -2.77 8.73 19.52
C GLU A 256 -1.57 9.13 18.65
N ARG A 257 -1.72 9.09 17.33
CA ARG A 257 -0.66 9.52 16.40
C ARG A 257 -0.46 11.03 16.42
N PHE A 258 -1.53 11.79 16.48
CA PHE A 258 -1.48 13.26 16.56
C PHE A 258 -0.84 13.71 17.88
N ASP A 259 -1.18 13.08 18.99
CA ASP A 259 -0.56 13.36 20.30
C ASP A 259 0.95 13.09 20.27
N ARG A 260 1.40 11.96 19.74
CA ARG A 260 2.83 11.66 19.54
C ARG A 260 3.54 12.65 18.63
N ALA A 261 2.86 13.12 17.58
CA ALA A 261 3.39 14.15 16.67
C ALA A 261 3.38 15.57 17.28
N GLY A 262 2.72 15.77 18.44
CA GLY A 262 2.57 17.06 19.11
C GLY A 262 1.46 17.94 18.53
N ILE A 263 0.54 17.39 17.72
CA ILE A 263 -0.60 18.10 17.14
C ILE A 263 -1.78 18.08 18.12
N LYS A 264 -2.13 19.25 18.68
CA LYS A 264 -3.18 19.38 19.70
C LYS A 264 -4.43 20.14 19.21
N HIS A 265 -4.31 20.86 18.10
CA HIS A 265 -5.39 21.73 17.60
C HIS A 265 -5.91 21.20 16.28
N TYR A 266 -7.03 20.50 16.32
CA TYR A 266 -7.79 20.03 15.17
C TYR A 266 -9.24 19.74 15.60
N ARG A 267 -10.13 19.69 14.65
CA ARG A 267 -11.52 19.25 14.86
C ARG A 267 -11.69 17.83 14.35
N LYS A 268 -12.52 17.05 15.01
CA LYS A 268 -12.79 15.66 14.64
C LYS A 268 -14.29 15.40 14.61
N LYS A 269 -14.77 14.71 13.56
CA LYS A 269 -16.16 14.29 13.44
C LYS A 269 -16.25 12.86 12.89
N ILE A 270 -17.26 12.13 13.34
CA ILE A 270 -17.65 10.87 12.72
C ILE A 270 -18.67 11.22 11.65
N ILE A 271 -18.35 10.92 10.39
CA ILE A 271 -19.19 11.25 9.24
C ILE A 271 -19.28 10.04 8.32
N ASP A 272 -20.50 9.63 8.00
CA ASP A 272 -20.80 8.68 6.92
C ASP A 272 -21.01 9.48 5.64
N LEU A 273 -19.96 9.56 4.82
CA LEU A 273 -19.95 10.33 3.57
C LEU A 273 -20.83 9.72 2.46
N SER A 274 -21.34 8.51 2.66
CA SER A 274 -22.34 7.95 1.75
C SER A 274 -23.71 8.61 1.90
N LYS A 275 -23.88 9.48 2.91
CA LYS A 275 -25.08 10.23 3.24
C LYS A 275 -24.85 11.73 3.16
N ASP A 276 -25.94 12.50 3.10
CA ASP A 276 -25.90 13.95 3.16
C ASP A 276 -25.08 14.45 4.37
N THR A 277 -24.09 15.29 4.10
CA THR A 277 -23.21 15.88 5.10
C THR A 277 -23.72 17.15 5.73
N PHE A 278 -24.76 17.78 5.15
CA PHE A 278 -25.33 19.05 5.61
C PHE A 278 -25.81 19.01 7.08
N PRO A 279 -26.44 17.94 7.58
CA PRO A 279 -26.86 17.89 8.99
C PRO A 279 -25.72 18.01 10.00
N LEU A 280 -24.48 17.65 9.58
CA LEU A 280 -23.28 17.65 10.43
C LEU A 280 -22.36 18.86 10.21
N LEU A 281 -22.31 19.37 8.99
CA LEU A 281 -21.39 20.45 8.59
C LEU A 281 -22.12 21.75 8.23
N GLY A 282 -23.44 21.70 8.00
CA GLY A 282 -24.20 22.87 7.52
C GLY A 282 -23.60 23.39 6.20
N SER A 283 -23.50 24.70 6.11
CA SER A 283 -22.91 25.40 4.95
C SER A 283 -21.40 25.62 5.06
N GLU A 284 -20.72 24.95 6.00
CA GLU A 284 -19.26 25.10 6.19
C GLU A 284 -18.51 24.75 4.90
N LYS A 285 -17.54 25.62 4.53
CA LYS A 285 -16.68 25.45 3.35
C LYS A 285 -15.20 25.58 3.71
N PHE A 286 -14.36 24.84 3.00
CA PHE A 286 -12.95 24.70 3.28
C PHE A 286 -12.10 25.29 2.14
N ASP A 287 -10.88 25.76 2.49
CA ASP A 287 -9.88 26.23 1.56
C ASP A 287 -9.16 25.08 0.86
N GLY A 288 -9.26 23.87 1.39
CA GLY A 288 -8.82 22.64 0.75
C GLY A 288 -9.56 21.44 1.33
N VAL A 289 -9.85 20.48 0.46
CA VAL A 289 -10.50 19.23 0.86
C VAL A 289 -9.67 18.05 0.36
N LEU A 290 -9.30 17.13 1.28
CA LEU A 290 -8.69 15.86 0.96
C LEU A 290 -9.78 14.79 0.91
N LEU A 291 -9.94 14.15 -0.23
CA LEU A 291 -10.79 12.96 -0.40
C LEU A 291 -9.91 11.76 -0.74
N ASP A 292 -9.29 11.16 0.30
CA ASP A 292 -8.61 9.86 0.22
C ASP A 292 -9.68 8.78 0.22
N ALA A 293 -10.26 8.55 -0.97
CA ALA A 293 -11.48 7.80 -1.11
C ALA A 293 -11.31 6.30 -0.80
N PRO A 294 -12.29 5.64 -0.18
CA PRO A 294 -12.29 4.19 -0.07
C PRO A 294 -12.25 3.57 -1.47
N CYS A 295 -11.35 2.60 -1.66
CA CYS A 295 -11.06 1.99 -2.95
C CYS A 295 -10.69 0.51 -2.80
N THR A 296 -10.52 -0.18 -3.93
CA THR A 296 -10.08 -1.59 -3.94
C THR A 296 -8.71 -1.82 -3.30
N GLY A 297 -7.87 -0.79 -3.26
CA GLY A 297 -6.50 -0.91 -2.76
C GLY A 297 -5.54 -1.62 -3.72
N SER A 298 -5.91 -1.80 -4.99
CA SER A 298 -5.16 -2.61 -5.96
C SER A 298 -3.70 -2.16 -6.17
N GLY A 299 -3.39 -0.89 -5.93
CA GLY A 299 -2.02 -0.37 -5.96
C GLY A 299 -1.16 -0.77 -4.75
N THR A 300 -1.76 -1.36 -3.70
CA THR A 300 -1.07 -1.80 -2.46
C THR A 300 -0.96 -3.32 -2.34
N TRP A 301 -1.46 -4.09 -3.31
CA TRP A 301 -1.47 -5.55 -3.23
C TRP A 301 -0.07 -6.16 -3.27
N GLY A 302 0.95 -5.40 -3.62
CA GLY A 302 2.35 -5.77 -3.38
C GLY A 302 2.65 -6.07 -1.89
N ARG A 303 1.89 -5.48 -0.94
CA ARG A 303 1.98 -5.77 0.52
C ARG A 303 1.02 -6.85 0.98
N THR A 304 -0.10 -7.03 0.29
CA THR A 304 -1.16 -7.98 0.59
C THR A 304 -1.49 -8.84 -0.64
N PRO A 305 -0.51 -9.63 -1.14
CA PRO A 305 -0.65 -10.32 -2.42
C PRO A 305 -1.76 -11.39 -2.43
N GLU A 306 -2.22 -11.82 -1.25
CA GLU A 306 -3.41 -12.66 -1.13
C GLU A 306 -4.65 -12.04 -1.78
N MET A 307 -4.72 -10.70 -1.83
CA MET A 307 -5.84 -9.96 -2.44
C MET A 307 -5.98 -10.26 -3.94
N ILE A 308 -4.89 -10.53 -4.64
CA ILE A 308 -4.92 -10.87 -6.08
C ILE A 308 -5.85 -12.07 -6.35
N ARG A 309 -5.88 -13.04 -5.43
CA ARG A 309 -6.70 -14.26 -5.55
C ARG A 309 -8.08 -14.14 -4.89
N GLN A 310 -8.23 -13.23 -3.94
CA GLN A 310 -9.48 -13.06 -3.17
C GLN A 310 -10.41 -12.01 -3.78
N PHE A 311 -9.84 -11.08 -4.54
CA PHE A 311 -10.58 -9.98 -5.11
C PHE A 311 -11.50 -10.42 -6.25
N ARG A 312 -12.65 -9.79 -6.33
CA ARG A 312 -13.66 -10.01 -7.37
C ARG A 312 -13.81 -8.73 -8.19
N ALA A 313 -13.81 -8.86 -9.52
CA ALA A 313 -13.87 -7.72 -10.44
C ALA A 313 -15.15 -6.87 -10.30
N ASP A 314 -16.27 -7.46 -9.86
CA ASP A 314 -17.52 -6.74 -9.61
C ASP A 314 -17.37 -5.64 -8.54
N LYS A 315 -16.43 -5.79 -7.61
CA LYS A 315 -16.10 -4.78 -6.60
C LYS A 315 -15.57 -3.46 -7.19
N ILE A 316 -14.97 -3.49 -8.38
CA ILE A 316 -14.51 -2.25 -9.05
C ILE A 316 -15.70 -1.32 -9.31
N ALA A 317 -16.80 -1.85 -9.84
CA ALA A 317 -18.02 -1.08 -10.09
C ALA A 317 -18.68 -0.60 -8.79
N GLU A 318 -18.67 -1.42 -7.72
CA GLU A 318 -19.20 -1.02 -6.43
C GLU A 318 -18.40 0.15 -5.83
N PHE A 319 -17.06 0.10 -5.87
CA PHE A 319 -16.22 1.19 -5.38
C PHE A 319 -16.34 2.45 -6.23
N ASN A 320 -16.42 2.33 -7.56
CA ASN A 320 -16.69 3.48 -8.44
C ASN A 320 -17.98 4.19 -8.06
N ALA A 321 -19.08 3.44 -7.86
CA ALA A 321 -20.35 4.00 -7.47
C ALA A 321 -20.28 4.66 -6.09
N LEU A 322 -19.62 4.03 -5.12
CA LEU A 322 -19.42 4.58 -3.77
C LEU A 322 -18.62 5.88 -3.81
N GLN A 323 -17.52 5.93 -4.57
CA GLN A 323 -16.66 7.10 -4.71
C GLN A 323 -17.38 8.27 -5.34
N LYS A 324 -18.18 8.05 -6.39
CA LYS A 324 -19.05 9.09 -7.00
C LYS A 324 -20.09 9.61 -6.01
N ASN A 325 -20.71 8.71 -5.25
CA ASN A 325 -21.67 9.09 -4.22
C ASN A 325 -21.00 9.93 -3.12
N ILE A 326 -19.87 9.51 -2.57
CA ILE A 326 -19.09 10.27 -1.58
C ILE A 326 -18.70 11.64 -2.15
N ALA A 327 -18.15 11.69 -3.36
CA ALA A 327 -17.76 12.94 -4.00
C ALA A 327 -18.94 13.92 -4.08
N SER A 328 -20.15 13.46 -4.45
CA SER A 328 -21.34 14.31 -4.55
C SER A 328 -21.71 15.01 -3.24
N HIS A 329 -21.43 14.40 -2.09
CA HIS A 329 -21.68 14.97 -0.77
C HIS A 329 -20.54 15.88 -0.27
N VAL A 330 -19.33 15.70 -0.80
CA VAL A 330 -18.12 16.42 -0.37
C VAL A 330 -17.89 17.70 -1.16
N VAL A 331 -18.11 17.70 -2.47
CA VAL A 331 -17.80 18.82 -3.39
C VAL A 331 -18.48 20.14 -3.03
N GLY A 332 -19.64 20.08 -2.36
CA GLY A 332 -20.38 21.24 -1.86
C GLY A 332 -19.59 22.06 -0.83
N HIS A 333 -18.70 21.42 -0.10
CA HIS A 333 -17.89 22.01 0.97
C HIS A 333 -16.56 22.62 0.50
N VAL A 334 -16.23 22.58 -0.77
CA VAL A 334 -15.05 23.27 -1.33
C VAL A 334 -15.42 24.72 -1.64
N LYS A 335 -14.59 25.70 -1.24
CA LYS A 335 -14.76 27.10 -1.65
C LYS A 335 -14.46 27.28 -3.14
N VAL A 336 -15.08 28.24 -3.81
CA VAL A 336 -14.76 28.61 -5.19
C VAL A 336 -13.28 29.04 -5.30
N GLY A 337 -12.58 28.61 -6.34
CA GLY A 337 -11.15 28.83 -6.56
C GLY A 337 -10.23 27.93 -5.72
N LYS A 338 -10.78 27.01 -4.92
CA LYS A 338 -9.99 26.19 -3.99
C LYS A 338 -9.99 24.69 -4.40
N PRO A 339 -8.97 23.91 -3.94
CA PRO A 339 -8.76 22.56 -4.39
C PRO A 339 -9.61 21.52 -3.66
N LEU A 340 -10.05 20.52 -4.43
CA LEU A 340 -10.34 19.17 -3.99
C LEU A 340 -9.18 18.29 -4.41
N ILE A 341 -8.55 17.59 -3.47
CA ILE A 341 -7.50 16.60 -3.73
C ILE A 341 -8.15 15.21 -3.63
N TYR A 342 -8.39 14.60 -4.77
CA TYR A 342 -8.91 13.25 -4.87
C TYR A 342 -7.76 12.25 -4.91
N ILE A 343 -7.79 11.26 -4.04
CA ILE A 343 -6.71 10.28 -3.89
C ILE A 343 -7.32 8.88 -3.78
N THR A 344 -6.67 7.90 -4.41
CA THR A 344 -6.91 6.47 -4.17
C THR A 344 -5.59 5.71 -4.12
N CYS A 345 -5.58 4.54 -3.51
CA CYS A 345 -4.52 3.56 -3.66
C CYS A 345 -4.93 2.45 -4.67
N SER A 346 -5.64 2.83 -5.72
CA SER A 346 -6.06 1.96 -6.82
C SER A 346 -5.30 2.26 -8.10
N ILE A 347 -5.10 1.23 -8.93
CA ILE A 347 -4.59 1.36 -10.31
C ILE A 347 -5.70 1.22 -11.35
N PHE A 348 -6.94 1.01 -10.92
CA PHE A 348 -8.07 0.81 -11.83
C PHE A 348 -8.63 2.15 -12.32
N LYS A 349 -8.74 2.27 -13.65
CA LYS A 349 -9.28 3.46 -14.32
C LYS A 349 -10.64 3.88 -13.78
N ALA A 350 -11.52 2.90 -13.54
CA ALA A 350 -12.87 3.16 -13.04
C ALA A 350 -12.90 3.90 -11.69
N GLU A 351 -11.94 3.64 -10.80
CA GLU A 351 -11.85 4.29 -9.49
C GLU A 351 -11.11 5.63 -9.51
N ASN A 352 -10.43 5.93 -10.61
CA ASN A 352 -9.50 7.06 -10.77
C ASN A 352 -10.03 8.07 -11.80
N GLU A 353 -9.64 7.94 -13.06
CA GLU A 353 -10.00 8.89 -14.10
C GLU A 353 -11.51 9.05 -14.27
N ASP A 354 -12.27 7.94 -14.18
CA ASP A 354 -13.72 7.98 -14.39
C ASP A 354 -14.45 8.71 -13.24
N VAL A 355 -13.90 8.66 -12.01
CA VAL A 355 -14.44 9.43 -10.88
C VAL A 355 -14.04 10.91 -11.00
N VAL A 356 -12.80 11.21 -11.38
CA VAL A 356 -12.32 12.59 -11.58
C VAL A 356 -13.10 13.28 -12.69
N SER A 357 -13.33 12.60 -13.81
CA SER A 357 -14.16 13.12 -14.92
C SER A 357 -15.59 13.36 -14.46
N TYR A 358 -16.17 12.41 -13.72
CA TYR A 358 -17.52 12.60 -13.13
C TYR A 358 -17.60 13.86 -12.24
N ILE A 359 -16.60 14.11 -11.38
CA ILE A 359 -16.56 15.30 -10.52
C ILE A 359 -16.48 16.57 -11.38
N ALA A 360 -15.60 16.60 -12.38
CA ALA A 360 -15.41 17.75 -13.25
C ALA A 360 -16.67 18.09 -14.04
N ASP A 361 -17.33 17.08 -14.61
CA ASP A 361 -18.48 17.25 -15.50
C ASP A 361 -19.77 17.65 -14.74
N HIS A 362 -19.96 17.18 -13.49
CA HIS A 362 -21.22 17.35 -12.77
C HIS A 362 -21.20 18.44 -11.70
N PHE A 363 -20.02 18.91 -11.26
CA PHE A 363 -19.94 19.80 -10.09
C PHE A 363 -19.10 21.08 -10.32
N SER A 364 -18.90 21.48 -11.57
CA SER A 364 -18.17 22.70 -11.94
C SER A 364 -16.74 22.74 -11.36
N PHE A 365 -15.99 21.67 -11.56
CA PHE A 365 -14.56 21.62 -11.26
C PHE A 365 -13.74 21.58 -12.54
N GLU A 366 -12.52 22.12 -12.44
CA GLU A 366 -11.48 22.00 -13.45
C GLU A 366 -10.39 21.06 -12.95
N ILE A 367 -9.94 20.13 -13.79
CA ILE A 367 -8.81 19.24 -13.47
C ILE A 367 -7.52 20.03 -13.70
N ALA A 368 -6.89 20.49 -12.61
CA ALA A 368 -5.63 21.21 -12.69
C ALA A 368 -4.43 20.28 -12.88
N ARG A 369 -4.46 19.10 -12.24
CA ARG A 369 -3.41 18.10 -12.33
C ARG A 369 -3.95 16.72 -11.97
N MET A 370 -3.47 15.65 -12.67
CA MET A 370 -3.90 14.28 -12.43
C MET A 370 -2.81 13.30 -12.84
N ASP A 371 -2.30 12.53 -11.88
CA ASP A 371 -1.17 11.62 -12.09
C ASP A 371 -1.34 10.29 -11.36
N TYR A 372 -0.67 9.25 -11.86
CA TYR A 372 -0.32 8.06 -11.12
C TYR A 372 1.03 8.25 -10.44
N LEU A 373 1.09 7.96 -9.15
CA LEU A 373 2.33 7.88 -8.39
C LEU A 373 2.84 6.44 -8.53
N GLU A 374 3.80 6.25 -9.42
CA GLU A 374 4.28 4.96 -9.90
C GLU A 374 5.22 4.27 -8.88
N GLY A 375 4.71 4.02 -7.66
CA GLY A 375 5.48 3.39 -6.59
C GLY A 375 6.07 2.03 -6.99
N TYR A 376 5.44 1.34 -7.95
CA TYR A 376 5.95 0.08 -8.48
C TYR A 376 7.36 0.18 -9.07
N THR A 377 7.80 1.34 -9.51
CA THR A 377 9.18 1.56 -10.00
C THR A 377 10.20 1.71 -8.87
N GLU A 378 9.74 1.89 -7.64
CA GLU A 378 10.56 2.18 -6.45
C GLU A 378 10.27 1.22 -5.28
N MET A 379 9.74 0.04 -5.53
CA MET A 379 9.33 -0.93 -4.49
C MET A 379 8.41 -0.30 -3.44
N ALA A 380 7.49 0.56 -3.86
CA ALA A 380 6.49 1.23 -3.06
C ALA A 380 5.08 0.92 -3.57
N ASP A 381 4.07 1.34 -2.82
CA ASP A 381 2.67 1.24 -3.25
C ASP A 381 2.41 2.20 -4.42
N SER A 382 1.49 1.85 -5.30
CA SER A 382 1.03 2.74 -6.37
C SER A 382 -0.23 3.46 -5.94
N MET A 383 -0.31 4.75 -6.25
CA MET A 383 -1.46 5.59 -5.91
C MET A 383 -1.86 6.46 -7.09
N PHE A 384 -3.10 6.89 -7.06
CA PHE A 384 -3.59 7.91 -7.97
C PHE A 384 -3.90 9.18 -7.20
N VAL A 385 -3.64 10.34 -7.80
CA VAL A 385 -3.95 11.64 -7.22
C VAL A 385 -4.40 12.62 -8.29
N ALA A 386 -5.45 13.38 -7.98
CA ALA A 386 -5.92 14.49 -8.81
C ALA A 386 -6.17 15.74 -7.97
N ARG A 387 -5.74 16.88 -8.48
CA ARG A 387 -6.06 18.21 -7.97
C ARG A 387 -7.13 18.84 -8.86
N LEU A 388 -8.31 19.04 -8.34
CA LEU A 388 -9.43 19.69 -9.01
C LEU A 388 -9.70 21.03 -8.36
N ILE A 389 -9.91 22.10 -9.15
CA ILE A 389 -10.19 23.45 -8.65
C ILE A 389 -11.69 23.74 -8.90
N LYS A 390 -12.39 24.18 -7.86
CA LYS A 390 -13.80 24.54 -7.97
C LYS A 390 -13.96 25.86 -8.72
N LYS A 391 -14.79 25.88 -9.77
CA LYS A 391 -15.14 27.09 -10.55
C LYS A 391 -16.18 27.94 -9.87
#